data_d508eff9d755f7ef6c38921eddc3ad7c
#
_entry.id   d508eff9d755f7ef6c38921eddc3ad7c
#
_cell.length_a   1.000
_cell.length_b   1.000
_cell.length_c   1.000
_cell.angle_alpha   90.00
_cell.angle_beta   90.00
_cell.angle_gamma   90.00
#
_symmetry.space_group_name_H-M   'P 1'
#
loop_
_entity.id
_entity.type
_entity.pdbx_description
1 polymer ?
#
loop_
_entity_poly.entity_id
_entity_poly.type
_entity_poly.pdbx_seq_one_letter_code
_entity_poly.pdbx_strand_id
1 'polypeptide(L)'
;MARTHELKCWPNYFAALRAKEKSFEVRRDDRGFQKGDTLHIREWDPRMGGRYTGNDEFRKIKYILTGGQFGIEPGYVVLGF
;
A
#
# COMPACT_ATOMS: atom_id res chain seq x y z
N MET A 1 1.39 19.36 3.87
CA MET A 1 1.81 18.57 5.05
C MET A 1 1.61 17.09 4.76
N ALA A 2 2.60 16.26 5.07
CA ALA A 2 2.51 14.83 4.81
C ALA A 2 1.48 14.16 5.73
N ARG A 3 0.78 13.17 5.20
CA ARG A 3 -0.22 12.41 5.95
C ARG A 3 0.22 10.97 6.09
N THR A 4 -0.41 10.24 7.01
CA THR A 4 -0.24 8.80 7.15
C THR A 4 -1.52 8.11 6.74
N HIS A 5 -1.41 7.12 5.86
CA HIS A 5 -2.54 6.34 5.37
C HIS A 5 -2.41 4.91 5.86
N GLU A 6 -3.46 4.43 6.52
CA GLU A 6 -3.49 3.04 6.99
C GLU A 6 -4.05 2.14 5.89
N LEU A 7 -3.31 1.10 5.55
CA LEU A 7 -3.67 0.16 4.49
C LEU A 7 -3.69 -1.27 5.03
N LYS A 8 -4.68 -2.05 4.58
CA LYS A 8 -4.71 -3.49 4.83
C LYS A 8 -3.84 -4.20 3.80
N CYS A 9 -3.10 -5.21 4.23
CA CYS A 9 -2.24 -5.98 3.34
C CYS A 9 -2.36 -7.46 3.70
N TRP A 10 -2.68 -8.29 2.70
CA TRP A 10 -2.81 -9.73 2.93
C TRP A 10 -1.46 -10.35 3.26
N PRO A 11 -1.44 -11.49 4.01
CA PRO A 11 -0.21 -12.05 4.56
C PRO A 11 0.88 -12.32 3.52
N ASN A 12 0.53 -12.89 2.36
CA ASN A 12 1.53 -13.20 1.34
C ASN A 12 2.20 -11.95 0.77
N TYR A 13 1.42 -10.89 0.54
CA TYR A 13 1.96 -9.61 0.06
C TYR A 13 2.72 -8.89 1.16
N PHE A 14 2.22 -9.00 2.40
CA PHE A 14 2.89 -8.40 3.55
C PHE A 14 4.27 -9.02 3.78
N ALA A 15 4.38 -10.34 3.63
CA ALA A 15 5.67 -11.03 3.76
C ALA A 15 6.67 -10.54 2.71
N ALA A 16 6.22 -10.38 1.46
CA ALA A 16 7.06 -9.88 0.38
C ALA A 16 7.51 -8.43 0.64
N LEU A 17 6.61 -7.62 1.19
CA LEU A 17 6.92 -6.24 1.54
C LEU A 17 7.94 -6.18 2.68
N ARG A 18 7.76 -6.99 3.71
CA ARG A 18 8.68 -7.05 4.85
C ARG A 18 10.06 -7.54 4.42
N ALA A 19 10.11 -8.50 3.50
CA ALA A 19 11.37 -9.02 2.94
C ALA A 19 12.02 -8.06 1.94
N LYS A 20 11.37 -6.92 1.66
CA LYS A 20 11.83 -5.92 0.69
C LYS A 20 11.87 -6.45 -0.75
N GLU A 21 11.12 -7.49 -1.03
CA GLU A 21 10.92 -8.00 -2.38
C GLU A 21 9.87 -7.20 -3.13
N LYS A 22 8.92 -6.63 -2.38
CA LYS A 22 7.84 -5.83 -2.92
C LYS A 22 8.00 -4.40 -2.39
N SER A 23 8.20 -3.45 -3.29
CA SER A 23 8.44 -2.05 -2.95
C SER A 23 7.39 -1.13 -3.53
N PHE A 24 6.16 -1.61 -3.64
CA PHE A 24 5.05 -0.83 -4.21
C PHE A 24 3.73 -1.34 -3.67
N GLU A 25 2.70 -0.50 -3.77
CA GLU A 25 1.31 -0.85 -3.52
C GLU A 25 0.46 -0.32 -4.66
N VAL A 26 -0.50 -1.12 -5.14
CA VAL A 26 -1.49 -0.68 -6.13
C VAL A 26 -2.78 -0.41 -5.39
N ARG A 27 -3.28 0.81 -5.47
CA ARG A 27 -4.47 1.22 -4.73
C ARG A 27 -5.38 2.10 -5.55
N ARG A 28 -6.67 2.05 -5.26
CA ARG A 28 -7.59 3.08 -5.74
C ARG A 28 -7.21 4.38 -5.03
N ASP A 29 -7.11 5.47 -5.79
CA ASP A 29 -6.75 6.76 -5.21
C ASP A 29 -8.02 7.45 -4.68
N ASP A 30 -8.54 6.92 -3.58
CA ASP A 30 -9.70 7.46 -2.90
C ASP A 30 -9.34 8.34 -1.71
N ARG A 31 -8.04 8.57 -1.50
CA ARG A 31 -7.54 9.34 -0.35
C ARG A 31 -6.67 10.52 -0.75
N GLY A 32 -6.38 10.69 -2.03
CA GLY A 32 -5.48 11.74 -2.49
C GLY A 32 -4.05 11.51 -2.04
N PHE A 33 -3.52 10.31 -2.28
CA PHE A 33 -2.13 10.00 -1.93
C PHE A 33 -1.17 11.02 -2.53
N GLN A 34 -0.18 11.45 -1.75
CA GLN A 34 0.83 12.40 -2.18
C GLN A 34 2.22 11.84 -1.92
N LYS A 35 3.16 12.19 -2.81
CA LYS A 35 4.58 11.86 -2.60
C LYS A 35 5.02 12.45 -1.27
N GLY A 36 5.70 11.65 -0.45
CA GLY A 36 6.13 12.06 0.87
C GLY A 36 5.20 11.62 1.99
N ASP A 37 3.96 11.18 1.65
CA ASP A 37 3.06 10.62 2.64
C ASP A 37 3.62 9.29 3.15
N THR A 38 3.22 8.91 4.37
CA THR A 38 3.60 7.65 4.98
C THR A 38 2.47 6.64 4.81
N LEU A 39 2.84 5.41 4.46
CA LEU A 39 1.91 4.29 4.45
C LEU A 39 2.12 3.47 5.71
N HIS A 40 1.07 3.30 6.50
CA HIS A 40 1.05 2.39 7.64
C HIS A 40 0.37 1.11 7.17
N ILE A 41 1.17 0.13 6.81
CA ILE A 41 0.71 -1.11 6.17
C ILE A 41 0.54 -2.16 7.24
N ARG A 42 -0.69 -2.61 7.43
CA ARG A 42 -1.05 -3.55 8.49
C ARG A 42 -1.43 -4.90 7.89
N GLU A 43 -0.78 -5.95 8.35
CA GLU A 43 -1.13 -7.29 7.91
C GLU A 43 -2.55 -7.66 8.36
N TRP A 44 -3.37 -8.06 7.40
CA TRP A 44 -4.76 -8.40 7.63
C TRP A 44 -5.04 -9.75 6.97
N ASP A 45 -5.51 -10.71 7.76
CA ASP A 45 -5.71 -12.08 7.28
C ASP A 45 -7.20 -12.34 7.04
N PRO A 46 -7.63 -12.44 5.77
CA PRO A 46 -9.05 -12.71 5.45
C PRO A 46 -9.47 -14.13 5.84
N ARG A 47 -8.52 -15.06 5.94
CA ARG A 47 -8.81 -16.47 6.27
C ARG A 47 -9.17 -16.69 7.74
N MET A 48 -8.83 -15.71 8.59
CA MET A 48 -9.10 -15.78 10.02
C MET A 48 -10.29 -14.89 10.39
N GLY A 49 -11.31 -14.88 9.53
CA GLY A 49 -12.48 -14.05 9.74
C GLY A 49 -12.23 -12.57 9.50
N GLY A 50 -11.15 -12.24 8.81
CA GLY A 50 -10.81 -10.86 8.48
C GLY A 50 -10.35 -10.08 9.70
N ARG A 51 -9.17 -10.37 10.20
CA ARG A 51 -8.60 -9.67 11.36
C ARG A 51 -7.16 -9.28 11.13
N TYR A 52 -6.75 -8.22 11.81
CA TYR A 52 -5.34 -7.82 11.84
C TYR A 52 -4.55 -8.81 12.68
N THR A 53 -3.33 -9.13 12.20
CA THR A 53 -2.46 -10.08 12.90
C THR A 53 -1.63 -9.42 14.00
N GLY A 54 -1.53 -8.10 13.98
CA GLY A 54 -0.67 -7.34 14.88
C GLY A 54 0.66 -6.94 14.23
N ASN A 55 0.98 -7.48 13.06
CA ASN A 55 2.18 -7.09 12.33
C ASN A 55 1.90 -5.88 11.46
N ASP A 56 2.88 -4.97 11.39
CA ASP A 56 2.76 -3.80 10.54
C ASP A 56 4.13 -3.32 10.07
N GLU A 57 4.11 -2.50 9.03
CA GLU A 57 5.29 -1.88 8.46
C GLU A 57 4.95 -0.45 8.06
N PHE A 58 5.94 0.41 8.06
CA PHE A 58 5.79 1.78 7.60
C PHE A 58 6.66 2.00 6.38
N ARG A 59 6.12 2.69 5.37
CA ARG A 59 6.86 3.04 4.16
C ARG A 59 6.49 4.45 3.74
N LYS A 60 7.47 5.18 3.25
CA LYS A 60 7.27 6.53 2.74
C LYS A 60 7.09 6.47 1.23
N ILE A 61 6.06 7.12 0.72
CA ILE A 61 5.81 7.17 -0.72
C ILE A 61 6.90 8.01 -1.38
N LYS A 62 7.66 7.39 -2.28
CA LYS A 62 8.74 8.04 -3.02
C LYS A 62 8.30 8.45 -4.42
N TYR A 63 7.37 7.71 -5.00
CA TYR A 63 6.90 7.94 -6.35
C TYR A 63 5.45 7.48 -6.48
N ILE A 64 4.68 8.16 -7.32
CA ILE A 64 3.30 7.77 -7.62
C ILE A 64 3.14 7.69 -9.13
N LEU A 65 2.76 6.52 -9.64
CA LEU A 65 2.38 6.35 -11.03
C LEU A 65 0.86 6.40 -11.11
N THR A 66 0.35 7.40 -11.78
CA THR A 66 -1.09 7.59 -11.94
C THR A 66 -1.64 6.61 -12.97
N GLY A 67 -2.79 6.01 -12.70
CA GLY A 67 -3.46 5.10 -13.62
C GLY A 67 -3.98 5.78 -14.87
N GLY A 68 -4.62 4.98 -15.72
CA GLY A 68 -5.06 5.42 -17.03
C GLY A 68 -4.01 5.20 -18.11
N GLN A 69 -2.94 4.50 -17.78
CA GLN A 69 -1.82 4.21 -18.70
C GLN A 69 -1.14 2.91 -18.28
N PHE A 70 -0.40 2.31 -19.20
CA PHE A 70 0.39 1.08 -18.94
C PHE A 70 -0.43 -0.06 -18.34
N GLY A 71 -1.70 -0.15 -18.69
CA GLY A 71 -2.57 -1.19 -18.16
C GLY A 71 -3.07 -0.94 -16.75
N ILE A 72 -2.69 0.17 -16.13
CA ILE A 72 -3.22 0.57 -14.82
C ILE A 72 -4.56 1.28 -15.03
N GLU A 73 -5.59 0.77 -14.38
CA GLU A 73 -6.94 1.31 -14.53
C GLU A 73 -7.03 2.77 -14.08
N PRO A 74 -7.80 3.63 -14.80
CA PRO A 74 -8.03 4.99 -14.34
C PRO A 74 -8.61 5.00 -12.92
N GLY A 75 -8.13 5.93 -12.09
CA GLY A 75 -8.55 6.02 -10.69
C GLY A 75 -7.70 5.19 -9.74
N TYR A 76 -6.78 4.37 -10.28
CA TYR A 76 -5.82 3.63 -9.48
C TYR A 76 -4.45 4.29 -9.56
N VAL A 77 -3.62 4.02 -8.57
CA VAL A 77 -2.23 4.50 -8.53
C VAL A 77 -1.32 3.38 -8.09
N VAL A 78 -0.08 3.45 -8.52
CA VAL A 78 1.00 2.61 -8.01
C VAL A 78 1.84 3.49 -7.11
N LEU A 79 1.92 3.11 -5.83
CA LEU A 79 2.67 3.84 -4.81
C LEU A 79 4.02 3.16 -4.64
N GLY A 80 5.07 3.82 -5.06
CA GLY A 80 6.44 3.30 -4.97
C GLY A 80 7.13 3.76 -3.69
N PHE A 81 7.91 2.84 -3.08
CA PHE A 81 8.61 3.19 -1.84
C PHE A 81 9.90 2.42 -1.60
#